data_870595b20ebfc07542ecef495a463071
#
_entry.id   870595b20ebfc07542ecef495a463071
#
_cell.length_a   1.000
_cell.length_b   1.000
_cell.length_c   1.000
_cell.angle_alpha   90.00
_cell.angle_beta   90.00
_cell.angle_gamma   90.00
#
_symmetry.space_group_name_H-M   'P 1'
#
loop_
_entity.id
_entity.type
_entity.pdbx_description
1 polymer ?
#
loop_
_entity_poly.entity_id
_entity_poly.type
_entity_poly.pdbx_seq_one_letter_code
_entity_poly.pdbx_strand_id
1 'polypeptide(L)'
;MIRRPQQSDSGSGAPTAEDAATATGDSDATTSPLERALPESVAAIEDWFGTVTGWFEGRPLVAHVVGVGLVVLAAVIAYFFVRLLLGPLVRRIAGRFDGTPLPHLFSPKLVSTASWIAGTLVAWGLTPTLTWLDDAIRRVIENVGGALFALLAARAVTHLVTGLHQYYQGRRGADQRSITSFVQLAQLVIWLVGAIFAIGFLIDRSPVVLLSGLGALAAVLLLVFRDTILSLVAAVQVSSYDLVRVGDWITAPKFGADGDVLEIGLNVVTVQNFDKTITSIPTYKLVDESFVNWRGMTDSGARRIKRSLLIDLQSVRFLDDAEIERFGHLATIAAYIAGKRKDLEKANAAAADTAKEIATRAGVSPIEPQRRRLTNLGTFRAYAERYLVAREDIREDMTLMVRQLAPTSDGLPLELYCFTNTTNWVAYEGIQSDIFDHLIAMAGEFGLRLVQNFEYDVPSLDTGRPLRPAADAGADGVS
;
A
#
# COMPACT_ATOMS: atom_id res chain seq x y z
N MET A 1 11.07 38.83 23.48
CA MET A 1 12.14 38.58 24.48
C MET A 1 13.07 37.57 23.82
N ILE A 2 14.18 37.91 23.48
CA ILE A 2 15.57 38.22 23.79
C ILE A 2 16.32 38.17 22.47
N ARG A 3 16.69 39.29 21.94
CA ARG A 3 17.99 39.93 21.73
C ARG A 3 18.94 39.36 20.71
N ARG A 4 19.13 40.15 19.59
CA ARG A 4 20.38 40.28 18.83
C ARG A 4 21.47 40.97 19.67
N PRO A 5 22.76 40.85 19.31
CA PRO A 5 23.59 42.05 19.09
C PRO A 5 24.26 41.98 17.67
N GLN A 6 24.20 43.00 16.91
CA GLN A 6 24.98 44.21 16.62
C GLN A 6 26.48 44.02 16.34
N GLN A 7 26.78 44.40 15.10
CA GLN A 7 27.95 44.91 14.42
C GLN A 7 29.10 45.51 15.30
N SER A 8 30.33 45.33 14.82
CA SER A 8 31.34 46.35 14.84
C SER A 8 32.27 46.28 13.62
N ASP A 9 32.37 47.43 13.00
CA ASP A 9 33.26 47.89 11.95
C ASP A 9 34.73 47.91 12.35
N SER A 10 35.64 47.72 11.38
CA SER A 10 36.92 48.44 11.14
C SER A 10 37.63 47.66 10.00
N GLY A 11 37.97 48.16 8.85
CA GLY A 11 38.59 49.42 8.51
C GLY A 11 40.03 49.16 8.04
N SER A 12 40.32 49.64 6.79
CA SER A 12 41.65 49.86 6.19
C SER A 12 42.30 48.60 5.55
N GLY A 13 42.81 48.60 4.35
CA GLY A 13 43.34 49.57 3.46
C GLY A 13 44.19 48.83 2.44
N ALA A 14 43.92 49.03 1.19
CA ALA A 14 44.80 48.57 0.10
C ALA A 14 46.04 49.42 0.05
N PRO A 15 47.15 48.88 -0.43
CA PRO A 15 48.06 49.67 -1.27
C PRO A 15 48.25 49.07 -2.66
N THR A 16 48.32 50.01 -3.54
CA THR A 16 48.55 49.96 -4.97
C THR A 16 49.88 49.35 -5.37
N ALA A 17 49.83 48.77 -6.57
CA ALA A 17 51.01 48.38 -7.33
C ALA A 17 51.86 49.60 -7.71
N GLU A 18 53.14 49.47 -7.48
CA GLU A 18 54.26 49.95 -8.32
C GLU A 18 55.58 49.69 -7.56
N ASP A 19 56.62 49.36 -8.32
CA ASP A 19 58.01 49.21 -7.90
C ASP A 19 58.48 47.80 -7.44
N ALA A 20 59.01 47.09 -8.35
CA ALA A 20 60.38 46.57 -8.28
C ALA A 20 60.76 45.88 -9.62
N ALA A 21 61.36 46.64 -10.45
CA ALA A 21 62.21 46.14 -11.54
C ALA A 21 63.58 45.70 -10.97
N THR A 22 64.20 44.75 -11.72
CA THR A 22 65.61 44.35 -11.70
C THR A 22 66.09 43.41 -10.62
N ALA A 23 66.16 42.10 -11.04
CA ALA A 23 67.31 41.29 -10.80
C ALA A 23 67.38 40.15 -11.84
N THR A 24 68.26 40.31 -12.81
CA THR A 24 68.77 39.31 -13.72
C THR A 24 69.49 38.23 -12.89
N GLY A 25 69.04 36.98 -13.03
CA GLY A 25 69.71 35.80 -12.52
C GLY A 25 69.53 34.62 -13.48
N ASP A 26 70.54 34.45 -14.27
CA ASP A 26 70.83 33.35 -15.19
C ASP A 26 70.61 31.99 -14.49
N SER A 27 69.70 31.15 -14.98
CA SER A 27 69.64 29.72 -14.70
C SER A 27 69.22 28.95 -15.95
N ASP A 28 70.08 29.00 -16.91
CA ASP A 28 70.14 28.04 -18.00
C ASP A 28 70.74 26.76 -17.48
N ALA A 29 69.88 25.76 -17.16
CA ALA A 29 70.24 24.33 -17.21
C ALA A 29 69.14 23.47 -16.61
N THR A 30 68.49 22.69 -17.45
CA THR A 30 67.75 21.40 -17.27
C THR A 30 66.31 21.43 -17.74
N THR A 31 66.04 21.87 -18.92
CA THR A 31 64.90 21.39 -19.68
C THR A 31 65.31 20.11 -20.41
N SER A 32 64.51 19.02 -20.13
CA SER A 32 64.74 17.71 -20.75
C SER A 32 64.62 17.78 -22.27
N PRO A 33 65.34 16.94 -23.05
CA PRO A 33 65.20 16.88 -24.49
C PRO A 33 63.77 16.70 -25.00
N LEU A 34 62.88 16.15 -24.17
CA LEU A 34 61.43 15.99 -24.44
C LEU A 34 60.65 17.31 -24.36
N GLU A 35 61.00 18.23 -23.44
CA GLU A 35 60.32 19.53 -23.31
C GLU A 35 60.73 20.54 -24.44
N ARG A 36 61.90 20.38 -25.05
CA ARG A 36 62.30 21.18 -26.23
C ARG A 36 61.72 20.65 -27.54
N ALA A 37 61.40 19.35 -27.61
CA ALA A 37 60.79 18.75 -28.81
C ALA A 37 59.30 18.96 -28.92
N LEU A 38 58.60 19.22 -27.82
CA LEU A 38 57.14 19.45 -27.80
C LEU A 38 56.70 20.73 -28.54
N PRO A 39 57.36 21.89 -28.37
CA PRO A 39 56.93 23.10 -29.12
C PRO A 39 57.25 23.00 -30.60
N GLU A 40 58.34 22.36 -31.04
CA GLU A 40 58.68 22.17 -32.46
C GLU A 40 57.69 21.20 -33.15
N SER A 41 57.27 20.16 -32.48
CA SER A 41 56.30 19.20 -32.99
C SER A 41 54.90 19.80 -33.09
N VAL A 42 54.50 20.64 -32.13
CA VAL A 42 53.22 21.38 -32.16
C VAL A 42 53.22 22.41 -33.24
N ALA A 43 54.31 23.22 -33.40
CA ALA A 43 54.48 24.20 -34.46
C ALA A 43 54.49 23.55 -35.86
N ALA A 44 55.16 22.40 -36.01
CA ALA A 44 55.14 21.63 -37.27
C ALA A 44 53.73 21.08 -37.63
N ILE A 45 52.96 20.71 -36.60
CA ILE A 45 51.57 20.25 -36.77
C ILE A 45 50.66 21.45 -37.15
N GLU A 46 50.85 22.63 -36.54
CA GLU A 46 50.11 23.85 -36.85
C GLU A 46 50.44 24.35 -38.28
N ASP A 47 51.72 24.34 -38.71
CA ASP A 47 52.13 24.72 -40.04
C ASP A 47 51.63 23.74 -41.11
N TRP A 48 51.67 22.43 -40.79
CA TRP A 48 51.07 21.40 -41.64
C TRP A 48 49.54 21.60 -41.78
N PHE A 49 48.83 21.87 -40.67
CA PHE A 49 47.41 22.20 -40.70
C PHE A 49 47.13 23.48 -41.49
N GLY A 50 47.94 24.54 -41.31
CA GLY A 50 47.87 25.78 -42.09
C GLY A 50 48.06 25.56 -43.60
N THR A 51 49.02 24.72 -43.99
CA THR A 51 49.26 24.34 -45.37
C THR A 51 48.11 23.56 -45.99
N VAL A 52 47.56 22.59 -45.21
CA VAL A 52 46.40 21.78 -45.63
C VAL A 52 45.15 22.64 -45.75
N THR A 53 44.88 23.54 -44.81
CA THR A 53 43.72 24.45 -44.86
C THR A 53 43.85 25.45 -46.04
N GLY A 54 45.03 25.97 -46.29
CA GLY A 54 45.31 26.87 -47.46
C GLY A 54 45.07 26.23 -48.84
N TRP A 55 45.19 24.88 -48.92
CA TRP A 55 44.88 24.14 -50.15
C TRP A 55 43.42 24.16 -50.55
N PHE A 56 42.55 24.36 -49.55
CA PHE A 56 41.09 24.37 -49.67
C PHE A 56 40.54 25.81 -49.89
N GLU A 57 41.39 26.87 -49.70
CA GLU A 57 40.99 28.23 -49.97
C GLU A 57 40.70 28.42 -51.49
N GLY A 58 39.43 28.75 -51.76
CA GLY A 58 38.95 28.89 -53.17
C GLY A 58 38.31 27.64 -53.78
N ARG A 59 38.23 26.51 -53.05
CA ARG A 59 37.61 25.26 -53.53
C ARG A 59 36.60 24.67 -52.49
N PRO A 60 35.51 25.35 -52.16
CA PRO A 60 34.63 24.95 -51.05
C PRO A 60 34.03 23.58 -51.23
N LEU A 61 33.64 23.17 -52.45
CA LEU A 61 33.09 21.83 -52.70
C LEU A 61 34.10 20.72 -52.38
N VAL A 62 35.36 20.91 -52.74
CA VAL A 62 36.43 19.94 -52.46
C VAL A 62 36.69 19.87 -50.95
N ALA A 63 36.72 20.99 -50.27
CA ALA A 63 36.87 21.04 -48.81
C ALA A 63 35.77 20.31 -48.11
N HIS A 64 34.52 20.50 -48.49
CA HIS A 64 33.37 19.81 -47.91
C HIS A 64 33.42 18.28 -48.15
N VAL A 65 33.69 17.85 -49.38
CA VAL A 65 33.78 16.40 -49.71
C VAL A 65 34.93 15.73 -48.98
N VAL A 66 36.09 16.36 -48.90
CA VAL A 66 37.26 15.83 -48.17
C VAL A 66 37.00 15.82 -46.68
N GLY A 67 36.43 16.89 -46.11
CA GLY A 67 36.11 16.96 -44.68
C GLY A 67 35.11 15.90 -44.23
N VAL A 68 33.99 15.75 -44.96
CA VAL A 68 33.00 14.71 -44.69
C VAL A 68 33.63 13.31 -44.90
N GLY A 69 34.45 13.14 -45.94
CA GLY A 69 35.16 11.89 -46.20
C GLY A 69 36.07 11.46 -45.04
N LEU A 70 36.83 12.43 -44.47
CA LEU A 70 37.72 12.20 -43.33
C LEU A 70 36.94 11.80 -42.07
N VAL A 71 35.81 12.48 -41.80
CA VAL A 71 34.93 12.15 -40.66
C VAL A 71 34.39 10.72 -40.80
N VAL A 72 33.89 10.38 -42.00
CA VAL A 72 33.37 9.02 -42.28
C VAL A 72 34.49 7.99 -42.18
N LEU A 73 35.67 8.27 -42.72
CA LEU A 73 36.81 7.34 -42.63
C LEU A 73 37.24 7.12 -41.20
N ALA A 74 37.36 8.17 -40.38
CA ALA A 74 37.71 8.08 -38.97
C ALA A 74 36.63 7.28 -38.15
N ALA A 75 35.35 7.52 -38.47
CA ALA A 75 34.24 6.77 -37.86
C ALA A 75 34.30 5.28 -38.21
N VAL A 76 34.60 4.94 -39.47
CA VAL A 76 34.77 3.57 -39.93
C VAL A 76 35.97 2.88 -39.26
N ILE A 77 37.10 3.61 -39.18
CA ILE A 77 38.29 3.09 -38.46
C ILE A 77 37.97 2.83 -37.00
N ALA A 78 37.33 3.76 -36.32
CA ALA A 78 36.92 3.61 -34.91
C ALA A 78 35.93 2.45 -34.72
N TYR A 79 34.95 2.29 -35.61
CA TYR A 79 34.03 1.18 -35.62
C TYR A 79 34.75 -0.19 -35.70
N PHE A 80 35.64 -0.34 -36.68
CA PHE A 80 36.38 -1.59 -36.87
C PHE A 80 37.37 -1.85 -35.74
N PHE A 81 38.05 -0.80 -35.24
CA PHE A 81 38.99 -0.89 -34.14
C PHE A 81 38.30 -1.42 -32.88
N VAL A 82 37.17 -0.81 -32.49
CA VAL A 82 36.39 -1.25 -31.30
C VAL A 82 35.84 -2.65 -31.51
N ARG A 83 35.34 -2.98 -32.70
CA ARG A 83 34.83 -4.31 -33.03
C ARG A 83 35.92 -5.37 -32.98
N LEU A 84 37.12 -5.07 -33.45
CA LEU A 84 38.25 -6.01 -33.44
C LEU A 84 38.84 -6.21 -32.04
N LEU A 85 38.79 -5.17 -31.21
CA LEU A 85 39.26 -5.19 -29.84
C LEU A 85 38.25 -5.89 -28.89
N LEU A 86 36.99 -5.42 -28.92
CA LEU A 86 35.96 -5.92 -28.00
C LEU A 86 35.44 -7.29 -28.37
N GLY A 87 35.39 -7.65 -29.67
CA GLY A 87 34.85 -8.92 -30.11
C GLY A 87 35.56 -10.15 -29.51
N PRO A 88 36.88 -10.28 -29.60
CA PRO A 88 37.60 -11.37 -28.96
C PRO A 88 37.62 -11.28 -27.43
N LEU A 89 37.69 -10.07 -26.87
CA LEU A 89 37.68 -9.83 -25.42
C LEU A 89 36.38 -10.35 -24.80
N VAL A 90 35.25 -9.98 -25.40
CA VAL A 90 33.92 -10.44 -24.94
C VAL A 90 33.79 -11.96 -25.05
N ARG A 91 34.26 -12.57 -26.12
CA ARG A 91 34.27 -14.04 -26.28
C ARG A 91 35.11 -14.73 -25.21
N ARG A 92 36.27 -14.16 -24.84
CA ARG A 92 37.13 -14.69 -23.75
C ARG A 92 36.47 -14.56 -22.38
N ILE A 93 35.82 -13.42 -22.11
CA ILE A 93 35.09 -13.18 -20.84
C ILE A 93 33.88 -14.11 -20.75
N ALA A 94 33.09 -14.22 -21.81
CA ALA A 94 31.91 -15.08 -21.85
C ALA A 94 32.24 -16.55 -21.56
N GLY A 95 33.39 -17.07 -22.10
CA GLY A 95 33.83 -18.45 -21.86
C GLY A 95 34.50 -18.70 -20.50
N ARG A 96 34.82 -17.65 -19.70
CA ARG A 96 35.52 -17.80 -18.44
C ARG A 96 34.59 -17.66 -17.22
N PHE A 97 33.41 -17.10 -17.40
CA PHE A 97 32.46 -16.77 -16.32
C PHE A 97 31.07 -17.42 -16.55
N ASP A 98 31.06 -18.71 -16.89
CA ASP A 98 29.83 -19.48 -17.01
C ASP A 98 29.04 -19.47 -15.70
N GLY A 99 27.72 -19.17 -15.77
CA GLY A 99 26.86 -19.06 -14.58
C GLY A 99 26.72 -17.65 -13.99
N THR A 100 27.46 -16.66 -14.50
CA THR A 100 27.30 -15.24 -14.15
C THR A 100 26.40 -14.48 -15.14
N PRO A 101 25.91 -13.27 -14.83
CA PRO A 101 25.16 -12.46 -15.82
C PRO A 101 26.03 -11.94 -16.97
N LEU A 102 27.36 -11.99 -16.85
CA LEU A 102 28.32 -11.38 -17.79
C LEU A 102 28.16 -11.88 -19.24
N PRO A 103 28.04 -13.19 -19.54
CA PRO A 103 27.86 -13.67 -20.91
C PRO A 103 26.59 -13.15 -21.57
N HIS A 104 25.51 -12.96 -20.81
CA HIS A 104 24.24 -12.45 -21.31
C HIS A 104 24.26 -10.93 -21.51
N LEU A 105 24.95 -10.19 -20.65
CA LEU A 105 25.13 -8.75 -20.75
C LEU A 105 26.04 -8.38 -21.94
N PHE A 106 27.16 -9.08 -22.09
CA PHE A 106 28.13 -8.85 -23.18
C PHE A 106 27.77 -9.65 -24.46
N SER A 107 26.57 -9.48 -24.96
CA SER A 107 26.11 -10.12 -26.19
C SER A 107 26.83 -9.56 -27.42
N PRO A 108 26.95 -10.33 -28.54
CA PRO A 108 27.47 -9.85 -29.81
C PRO A 108 26.75 -8.60 -30.35
N LYS A 109 25.47 -8.48 -30.01
CA LYS A 109 24.64 -7.31 -30.37
C LYS A 109 25.08 -6.05 -29.63
N LEU A 110 25.46 -6.18 -28.34
CA LEU A 110 26.00 -5.06 -27.56
C LEU A 110 27.36 -4.60 -28.11
N VAL A 111 28.26 -5.55 -28.46
CA VAL A 111 29.55 -5.24 -29.09
C VAL A 111 29.36 -4.48 -30.40
N SER A 112 28.44 -4.93 -31.25
CA SER A 112 28.11 -4.22 -32.49
C SER A 112 27.59 -2.80 -32.22
N THR A 113 26.70 -2.64 -31.24
CA THR A 113 26.16 -1.32 -30.87
C THR A 113 27.27 -0.42 -30.29
N ALA A 114 28.16 -0.94 -29.43
CA ALA A 114 29.31 -0.21 -28.90
C ALA A 114 30.27 0.24 -30.01
N SER A 115 30.47 -0.61 -31.05
CA SER A 115 31.30 -0.23 -32.22
C SER A 115 30.66 0.93 -33.01
N TRP A 116 29.34 0.92 -33.20
CA TRP A 116 28.62 2.04 -33.81
C TRP A 116 28.69 3.31 -32.97
N ILE A 117 28.55 3.20 -31.62
CA ILE A 117 28.71 4.33 -30.70
C ILE A 117 30.10 4.93 -30.84
N ALA A 118 31.15 4.11 -30.85
CA ALA A 118 32.51 4.58 -30.98
C ALA A 118 32.73 5.33 -32.32
N GLY A 119 32.25 4.77 -33.44
CA GLY A 119 32.30 5.44 -34.74
C GLY A 119 31.57 6.79 -34.74
N THR A 120 30.36 6.82 -34.16
CA THR A 120 29.54 8.05 -34.04
C THR A 120 30.21 9.08 -33.14
N LEU A 121 30.80 8.67 -32.00
CA LEU A 121 31.50 9.59 -31.09
C LEU A 121 32.76 10.19 -31.73
N VAL A 122 33.53 9.39 -32.48
CA VAL A 122 34.69 9.89 -33.22
C VAL A 122 34.27 10.86 -34.32
N ALA A 123 33.23 10.53 -35.07
CA ALA A 123 32.68 11.44 -36.08
C ALA A 123 32.23 12.76 -35.46
N TRP A 124 31.44 12.68 -34.37
CA TRP A 124 30.92 13.83 -33.65
C TRP A 124 32.04 14.69 -33.02
N GLY A 125 33.01 14.05 -32.35
CA GLY A 125 34.14 14.73 -31.70
C GLY A 125 35.16 15.35 -32.66
N LEU A 126 35.31 14.84 -33.88
CA LEU A 126 36.21 15.41 -34.89
C LEU A 126 35.57 16.55 -35.65
N THR A 127 34.25 16.64 -35.76
CA THR A 127 33.55 17.66 -36.54
C THR A 127 33.92 19.10 -36.14
N PRO A 128 34.03 19.48 -34.84
CA PRO A 128 34.42 20.83 -34.45
C PRO A 128 35.85 21.24 -34.87
N THR A 129 36.74 20.25 -35.06
CA THR A 129 38.15 20.53 -35.46
C THR A 129 38.29 20.85 -36.94
N LEU A 130 37.26 20.57 -37.73
CA LEU A 130 37.28 20.84 -39.17
C LEU A 130 36.81 22.28 -39.46
N THR A 131 37.69 23.25 -39.18
CA THR A 131 37.39 24.68 -39.23
C THR A 131 37.11 25.19 -40.65
N TRP A 132 37.56 24.46 -41.70
CA TRP A 132 37.29 24.76 -43.11
C TRP A 132 35.93 24.31 -43.62
N LEU A 133 35.14 23.59 -42.77
CA LEU A 133 33.81 23.15 -43.12
C LEU A 133 32.81 24.29 -42.87
N ASP A 134 31.87 24.46 -43.81
CA ASP A 134 30.76 25.41 -43.62
C ASP A 134 30.01 25.16 -42.34
N ASP A 135 29.69 26.23 -41.61
CA ASP A 135 28.98 26.13 -40.31
C ASP A 135 27.63 25.45 -40.41
N ALA A 136 26.95 25.52 -41.55
CA ALA A 136 25.68 24.81 -41.76
C ALA A 136 25.90 23.32 -41.87
N ILE A 137 26.91 22.87 -42.60
CA ILE A 137 27.24 21.43 -42.77
C ILE A 137 27.75 20.86 -41.44
N ARG A 138 28.60 21.61 -40.73
CA ARG A 138 29.12 21.23 -39.42
C ARG A 138 27.99 21.01 -38.45
N ARG A 139 27.04 21.94 -38.31
CA ARG A 139 25.85 21.80 -37.45
C ARG A 139 25.00 20.61 -37.82
N VAL A 140 24.78 20.34 -39.09
CA VAL A 140 24.03 19.17 -39.54
C VAL A 140 24.73 17.88 -39.10
N ILE A 141 26.06 17.77 -39.25
CA ILE A 141 26.82 16.60 -38.84
C ILE A 141 26.76 16.43 -37.31
N GLU A 142 26.93 17.52 -36.56
CA GLU A 142 26.86 17.53 -35.11
C GLU A 142 25.47 17.10 -34.59
N ASN A 143 24.40 17.65 -35.15
CA ASN A 143 23.03 17.35 -34.78
C ASN A 143 22.63 15.92 -35.15
N VAL A 144 22.97 15.46 -36.35
CA VAL A 144 22.73 14.08 -36.79
C VAL A 144 23.58 13.10 -35.98
N GLY A 145 24.85 13.43 -35.73
CA GLY A 145 25.75 12.65 -34.88
C GLY A 145 25.21 12.51 -33.45
N GLY A 146 24.77 13.59 -32.83
CA GLY A 146 24.17 13.62 -31.54
C GLY A 146 22.87 12.79 -31.46
N ALA A 147 22.00 12.95 -32.46
CA ALA A 147 20.76 12.17 -32.57
C ALA A 147 21.05 10.67 -32.72
N LEU A 148 21.99 10.30 -33.60
CA LEU A 148 22.40 8.91 -33.81
C LEU A 148 23.03 8.33 -32.54
N PHE A 149 23.88 9.11 -31.86
CA PHE A 149 24.44 8.70 -30.57
C PHE A 149 23.36 8.42 -29.50
N ALA A 150 22.35 9.30 -29.39
CA ALA A 150 21.23 9.11 -28.44
C ALA A 150 20.45 7.81 -28.73
N LEU A 151 20.14 7.53 -30.00
CA LEU A 151 19.44 6.30 -30.39
C LEU A 151 20.30 5.04 -30.19
N LEU A 152 21.60 5.11 -30.46
CA LEU A 152 22.53 4.01 -30.23
C LEU A 152 22.75 3.76 -28.72
N ALA A 153 22.78 4.82 -27.91
CA ALA A 153 22.84 4.71 -26.45
C ALA A 153 21.57 4.03 -25.91
N ALA A 154 20.39 4.45 -26.36
CA ALA A 154 19.12 3.80 -26.01
C ALA A 154 19.10 2.32 -26.41
N ARG A 155 19.62 1.99 -27.62
CA ARG A 155 19.77 0.61 -28.09
C ARG A 155 20.75 -0.20 -27.22
N ALA A 156 21.85 0.40 -26.79
CA ALA A 156 22.82 -0.27 -25.90
C ALA A 156 22.19 -0.61 -24.55
N VAL A 157 21.47 0.34 -23.93
CA VAL A 157 20.73 0.12 -22.68
C VAL A 157 19.65 -0.96 -22.86
N THR A 158 18.93 -0.96 -24.00
CA THR A 158 17.94 -2.01 -24.32
C THR A 158 18.59 -3.40 -24.42
N HIS A 159 19.80 -3.51 -24.99
CA HIS A 159 20.54 -4.78 -25.04
C HIS A 159 20.97 -5.23 -23.64
N LEU A 160 21.40 -4.32 -22.76
CA LEU A 160 21.71 -4.66 -21.37
C LEU A 160 20.50 -5.16 -20.61
N VAL A 161 19.36 -4.47 -20.73
CA VAL A 161 18.09 -4.89 -20.10
C VAL A 161 17.65 -6.26 -20.60
N THR A 162 17.77 -6.50 -21.93
CA THR A 162 17.45 -7.80 -22.54
C THR A 162 18.39 -8.90 -22.03
N GLY A 163 19.69 -8.63 -21.95
CA GLY A 163 20.68 -9.57 -21.42
C GLY A 163 20.41 -9.95 -19.96
N LEU A 164 20.07 -8.96 -19.13
CA LEU A 164 19.69 -9.18 -17.74
C LEU A 164 18.40 -10.03 -17.61
N HIS A 165 17.42 -9.75 -18.47
CA HIS A 165 16.19 -10.53 -18.53
C HIS A 165 16.44 -11.99 -18.91
N GLN A 166 17.29 -12.25 -19.93
CA GLN A 166 17.67 -13.60 -20.36
C GLN A 166 18.39 -14.36 -19.23
N TYR A 167 19.31 -13.69 -18.51
CA TYR A 167 19.98 -14.26 -17.34
C TYR A 167 18.98 -14.64 -16.24
N TYR A 168 18.00 -13.76 -15.96
CA TYR A 168 16.97 -14.03 -14.97
C TYR A 168 16.11 -15.25 -15.37
N GLN A 169 15.69 -15.34 -16.62
CA GLN A 169 14.89 -16.47 -17.13
C GLN A 169 15.62 -17.81 -17.07
N GLY A 170 16.95 -17.82 -17.20
CA GLY A 170 17.75 -19.04 -17.10
C GLY A 170 17.88 -19.63 -15.69
N ARG A 171 17.38 -18.96 -14.63
CA ARG A 171 17.43 -19.44 -13.25
C ARG A 171 16.25 -20.36 -12.93
N ARG A 172 16.54 -21.46 -12.20
CA ARG A 172 15.50 -22.37 -11.70
C ARG A 172 14.51 -21.60 -10.80
N GLY A 173 13.21 -21.60 -11.18
CA GLY A 173 12.14 -20.89 -10.46
C GLY A 173 11.64 -19.62 -11.13
N ALA A 174 12.20 -19.21 -12.28
CA ALA A 174 11.71 -18.05 -13.04
C ALA A 174 10.34 -18.31 -13.70
N ASP A 175 9.97 -19.56 -13.89
CA ASP A 175 8.71 -19.96 -14.56
C ASP A 175 7.43 -19.53 -13.82
N GLN A 176 7.54 -19.21 -12.52
CA GLN A 176 6.37 -18.82 -11.72
C GLN A 176 6.06 -17.32 -11.78
N ARG A 177 6.94 -16.47 -12.32
CA ARG A 177 6.74 -15.02 -12.39
C ARG A 177 7.22 -14.44 -13.71
N SER A 178 6.30 -14.19 -14.62
CA SER A 178 6.63 -13.49 -15.87
C SER A 178 6.91 -12.00 -15.61
N ILE A 179 8.18 -11.60 -15.71
CA ILE A 179 8.60 -10.19 -15.69
C ILE A 179 8.71 -9.57 -17.08
N THR A 180 8.33 -10.32 -18.13
CA THR A 180 8.47 -9.90 -19.53
C THR A 180 7.77 -8.57 -19.81
N SER A 181 6.55 -8.37 -19.26
CA SER A 181 5.81 -7.12 -19.45
C SER A 181 6.51 -5.91 -18.83
N PHE A 182 7.15 -6.07 -17.67
CA PHE A 182 7.93 -4.99 -17.05
C PHE A 182 9.18 -4.66 -17.86
N VAL A 183 9.84 -5.65 -18.44
CA VAL A 183 10.99 -5.46 -19.33
C VAL A 183 10.57 -4.72 -20.61
N GLN A 184 9.44 -5.07 -21.21
CA GLN A 184 8.90 -4.38 -22.38
C GLN A 184 8.56 -2.92 -22.06
N LEU A 185 7.95 -2.67 -20.90
CA LEU A 185 7.66 -1.31 -20.44
C LEU A 185 8.95 -0.49 -20.24
N ALA A 186 9.97 -1.09 -19.60
CA ALA A 186 11.27 -0.43 -19.44
C ALA A 186 11.92 -0.09 -20.78
N GLN A 187 11.86 -1.02 -21.75
CA GLN A 187 12.37 -0.77 -23.11
C GLN A 187 11.61 0.35 -23.81
N LEU A 188 10.27 0.40 -23.65
CA LEU A 188 9.47 1.50 -24.21
C LEU A 188 9.92 2.85 -23.66
N VAL A 189 10.13 2.96 -22.35
CA VAL A 189 10.61 4.19 -21.69
C VAL A 189 12.00 4.58 -22.20
N ILE A 190 12.92 3.60 -22.32
CA ILE A 190 14.28 3.84 -22.84
C ILE A 190 14.23 4.41 -24.26
N TRP A 191 13.40 3.82 -25.13
CA TRP A 191 13.25 4.31 -26.50
C TRP A 191 12.57 5.68 -26.57
N LEU A 192 11.58 5.94 -25.71
CA LEU A 192 10.92 7.25 -25.61
C LEU A 192 11.93 8.34 -25.20
N VAL A 193 12.73 8.09 -24.17
CA VAL A 193 13.80 9.02 -23.74
C VAL A 193 14.84 9.20 -24.84
N GLY A 194 15.30 8.10 -25.46
CA GLY A 194 16.24 8.15 -26.57
C GLY A 194 15.73 8.97 -27.76
N ALA A 195 14.44 8.84 -28.08
CA ALA A 195 13.78 9.62 -29.13
C ALA A 195 13.71 11.12 -28.79
N ILE A 196 13.39 11.47 -27.53
CA ILE A 196 13.36 12.88 -27.07
C ILE A 196 14.76 13.51 -27.21
N PHE A 197 15.82 12.77 -26.80
CA PHE A 197 17.20 13.23 -26.97
C PHE A 197 17.57 13.39 -28.45
N ALA A 198 17.21 12.40 -29.28
CA ALA A 198 17.48 12.48 -30.72
C ALA A 198 16.77 13.67 -31.38
N ILE A 199 15.50 13.91 -31.06
CA ILE A 199 14.75 15.07 -31.55
C ILE A 199 15.40 16.36 -31.04
N GLY A 200 15.81 16.41 -29.76
CA GLY A 200 16.48 17.56 -29.17
C GLY A 200 17.72 17.96 -29.99
N PHE A 201 18.59 16.99 -30.33
CA PHE A 201 19.76 17.22 -31.17
C PHE A 201 19.38 17.69 -32.59
N LEU A 202 18.37 17.04 -33.22
CA LEU A 202 17.97 17.38 -34.59
C LEU A 202 17.41 18.80 -34.74
N ILE A 203 16.72 19.32 -33.71
CA ILE A 203 16.13 20.67 -33.70
C ILE A 203 17.06 21.71 -33.04
N ASP A 204 18.31 21.32 -32.75
CA ASP A 204 19.32 22.18 -32.10
C ASP A 204 18.80 22.79 -30.79
N ARG A 205 18.14 21.97 -29.96
CA ARG A 205 17.63 22.36 -28.64
C ARG A 205 18.12 21.39 -27.59
N SER A 206 18.40 21.93 -26.41
CA SER A 206 18.80 21.07 -25.27
C SER A 206 17.76 19.98 -24.98
N PRO A 207 18.12 18.68 -25.05
CA PRO A 207 17.21 17.60 -24.74
C PRO A 207 16.65 17.69 -23.30
N VAL A 208 17.42 18.27 -22.37
CA VAL A 208 17.00 18.47 -20.98
C VAL A 208 15.84 19.47 -20.90
N VAL A 209 15.86 20.54 -21.69
CA VAL A 209 14.78 21.54 -21.76
C VAL A 209 13.50 20.89 -22.29
N LEU A 210 13.62 20.07 -23.35
CA LEU A 210 12.47 19.32 -23.88
C LEU A 210 11.91 18.34 -22.87
N LEU A 211 12.77 17.58 -22.21
CA LEU A 211 12.36 16.62 -21.18
C LEU A 211 11.69 17.31 -19.98
N SER A 212 12.25 18.46 -19.55
CA SER A 212 11.67 19.25 -18.46
C SER A 212 10.31 19.84 -18.83
N GLY A 213 10.18 20.38 -20.05
CA GLY A 213 8.90 20.90 -20.54
C GLY A 213 7.83 19.80 -20.66
N LEU A 214 8.22 18.65 -21.24
CA LEU A 214 7.33 17.50 -21.35
C LEU A 214 6.97 16.93 -19.95
N GLY A 215 7.93 16.89 -19.04
CA GLY A 215 7.72 16.45 -17.65
C GLY A 215 6.75 17.37 -16.90
N ALA A 216 6.89 18.67 -17.06
CA ALA A 216 5.97 19.64 -16.47
C ALA A 216 4.54 19.49 -17.03
N LEU A 217 4.39 19.33 -18.34
CA LEU A 217 3.11 19.05 -18.97
C LEU A 217 2.49 17.73 -18.46
N ALA A 218 3.31 16.67 -18.40
CA ALA A 218 2.87 15.37 -17.90
C ALA A 218 2.42 15.44 -16.44
N ALA A 219 3.11 16.23 -15.59
CA ALA A 219 2.71 16.43 -14.19
C ALA A 219 1.35 17.13 -14.08
N VAL A 220 1.09 18.15 -14.91
CA VAL A 220 -0.21 18.84 -14.97
C VAL A 220 -1.30 17.88 -15.43
N LEU A 221 -1.05 17.11 -16.49
CA LEU A 221 -2.02 16.11 -16.99
C LEU A 221 -2.30 15.03 -15.95
N LEU A 222 -1.26 14.53 -15.25
CA LEU A 222 -1.42 13.55 -14.18
C LEU A 222 -2.28 14.10 -13.05
N LEU A 223 -2.11 15.38 -12.69
CA LEU A 223 -2.92 16.03 -11.67
C LEU A 223 -4.39 16.14 -12.09
N VAL A 224 -4.65 16.53 -13.34
CA VAL A 224 -6.01 16.66 -13.89
C VAL A 224 -6.71 15.32 -13.98
N PHE A 225 -6.02 14.27 -14.40
CA PHE A 225 -6.59 12.93 -14.59
C PHE A 225 -6.37 11.98 -13.41
N ARG A 226 -5.86 12.48 -12.28
CA ARG A 226 -5.52 11.68 -11.10
C ARG A 226 -6.65 10.76 -10.68
N ASP A 227 -7.85 11.30 -10.46
CA ASP A 227 -8.99 10.54 -9.94
C ASP A 227 -9.51 9.52 -10.97
N THR A 228 -9.45 9.85 -12.25
CA THR A 228 -9.78 8.92 -13.34
C THR A 228 -8.81 7.74 -13.40
N ILE A 229 -7.51 8.00 -13.27
CA ILE A 229 -6.49 6.94 -13.26
C ILE A 229 -6.66 6.06 -12.01
N LEU A 230 -6.88 6.66 -10.84
CA LEU A 230 -7.14 5.92 -9.61
C LEU A 230 -8.40 5.04 -9.73
N SER A 231 -9.48 5.57 -10.31
CA SER A 231 -10.71 4.81 -10.54
C SER A 231 -10.51 3.66 -11.51
N LEU A 232 -9.74 3.84 -12.58
CA LEU A 232 -9.39 2.76 -13.52
C LEU A 232 -8.63 1.62 -12.82
N VAL A 233 -7.59 1.98 -12.03
CA VAL A 233 -6.82 1.00 -11.27
C VAL A 233 -7.69 0.30 -10.23
N ALA A 234 -8.55 1.05 -9.52
CA ALA A 234 -9.47 0.51 -8.55
C ALA A 234 -10.50 -0.45 -9.16
N ALA A 235 -11.05 -0.13 -10.33
CA ALA A 235 -11.99 -1.01 -11.05
C ALA A 235 -11.34 -2.36 -11.40
N VAL A 236 -10.07 -2.34 -11.86
CA VAL A 236 -9.30 -3.57 -12.09
C VAL A 236 -9.06 -4.32 -10.79
N GLN A 237 -8.75 -3.64 -9.69
CA GLN A 237 -8.54 -4.28 -8.38
C GLN A 237 -9.83 -4.89 -7.83
N VAL A 238 -10.96 -4.17 -7.86
CA VAL A 238 -12.28 -4.68 -7.42
C VAL A 238 -12.63 -5.96 -8.16
N SER A 239 -12.43 -5.98 -9.49
CA SER A 239 -12.70 -7.16 -10.32
C SER A 239 -11.71 -8.31 -10.09
N SER A 240 -10.40 -8.00 -10.01
CA SER A 240 -9.34 -9.03 -9.89
C SER A 240 -9.30 -9.70 -8.53
N TYR A 241 -9.58 -8.96 -7.46
CA TYR A 241 -9.64 -9.46 -6.09
C TYR A 241 -11.04 -9.88 -5.64
N ASP A 242 -12.02 -9.74 -6.52
CA ASP A 242 -13.41 -10.10 -6.24
C ASP A 242 -13.97 -9.44 -4.97
N LEU A 243 -13.63 -8.16 -4.77
CA LEU A 243 -13.99 -7.45 -3.55
C LEU A 243 -15.50 -7.22 -3.42
N VAL A 244 -16.16 -6.91 -4.54
CA VAL A 244 -17.60 -6.65 -4.63
C VAL A 244 -18.13 -7.14 -5.97
N ARG A 245 -19.33 -7.71 -5.97
CA ARG A 245 -20.10 -8.09 -7.17
C ARG A 245 -21.41 -7.33 -7.25
N VAL A 246 -21.96 -7.23 -8.43
CA VAL A 246 -23.35 -6.77 -8.61
C VAL A 246 -24.30 -7.72 -7.87
N GLY A 247 -25.19 -7.19 -7.07
CA GLY A 247 -26.11 -7.94 -6.21
C GLY A 247 -25.57 -8.22 -4.80
N ASP A 248 -24.33 -7.87 -4.48
CA ASP A 248 -23.84 -7.93 -3.11
C ASP A 248 -24.49 -6.86 -2.25
N TRP A 249 -24.89 -7.20 -1.06
CA TRP A 249 -25.18 -6.23 -0.02
C TRP A 249 -23.90 -5.71 0.60
N ILE A 250 -23.69 -4.39 0.55
CA ILE A 250 -22.55 -3.72 1.19
C ILE A 250 -23.04 -2.62 2.15
N THR A 251 -22.28 -2.43 3.23
CA THR A 251 -22.45 -1.30 4.15
C THR A 251 -21.18 -0.47 4.14
N ALA A 252 -21.27 0.78 3.66
CA ALA A 252 -20.20 1.76 3.65
C ALA A 252 -20.67 3.06 4.32
N PRO A 253 -20.59 3.17 5.67
CA PRO A 253 -21.23 4.24 6.43
C PRO A 253 -20.73 5.63 6.07
N LYS A 254 -19.45 5.74 5.70
CA LYS A 254 -18.81 7.00 5.31
C LYS A 254 -19.47 7.65 4.08
N PHE A 255 -20.09 6.83 3.24
CA PHE A 255 -20.78 7.28 2.03
C PHE A 255 -22.30 7.22 2.17
N GLY A 256 -22.83 6.84 3.34
CA GLY A 256 -24.25 6.65 3.54
C GLY A 256 -24.82 5.50 2.69
N ALA A 257 -24.00 4.50 2.37
CA ALA A 257 -24.44 3.33 1.61
C ALA A 257 -24.70 2.16 2.55
N ASP A 258 -25.90 1.58 2.46
CA ASP A 258 -26.32 0.35 3.12
C ASP A 258 -27.40 -0.33 2.28
N GLY A 259 -26.99 -1.23 1.38
CA GLY A 259 -27.89 -1.86 0.44
C GLY A 259 -27.19 -2.65 -0.65
N ASP A 260 -27.92 -2.95 -1.72
CA ASP A 260 -27.47 -3.84 -2.79
C ASP A 260 -26.73 -3.06 -3.89
N VAL A 261 -25.60 -3.61 -4.35
CA VAL A 261 -24.83 -3.07 -5.47
C VAL A 261 -25.60 -3.30 -6.77
N LEU A 262 -26.01 -2.21 -7.42
CA LEU A 262 -26.70 -2.26 -8.72
C LEU A 262 -25.73 -2.39 -9.88
N GLU A 263 -24.64 -1.61 -9.84
CA GLU A 263 -23.69 -1.51 -10.94
C GLU A 263 -22.29 -1.19 -10.42
N ILE A 264 -21.29 -1.77 -11.06
CA ILE A 264 -19.88 -1.47 -10.84
C ILE A 264 -19.31 -0.88 -12.13
N GLY A 265 -19.31 0.46 -12.19
CA GLY A 265 -18.74 1.22 -13.30
C GLY A 265 -17.25 1.45 -13.13
N LEU A 266 -16.60 1.97 -14.19
CA LEU A 266 -15.20 2.33 -14.17
C LEU A 266 -14.89 3.42 -13.13
N ASN A 267 -15.77 4.42 -13.03
CA ASN A 267 -15.56 5.59 -12.17
C ASN A 267 -16.44 5.58 -10.92
N VAL A 268 -17.57 4.87 -10.93
CA VAL A 268 -18.59 4.91 -9.89
C VAL A 268 -19.19 3.53 -9.68
N VAL A 269 -19.36 3.15 -8.41
CA VAL A 269 -20.18 2.02 -7.97
C VAL A 269 -21.50 2.58 -7.45
N THR A 270 -22.60 2.02 -7.93
CA THR A 270 -23.96 2.44 -7.59
C THR A 270 -24.59 1.43 -6.63
N VAL A 271 -25.06 1.90 -5.48
CA VAL A 271 -25.70 1.09 -4.43
C VAL A 271 -27.12 1.56 -4.22
N GLN A 272 -28.07 0.65 -4.26
CA GLN A 272 -29.45 0.92 -3.85
C GLN A 272 -29.60 0.61 -2.36
N ASN A 273 -29.76 1.64 -1.56
CA ASN A 273 -30.03 1.51 -0.13
C ASN A 273 -31.39 0.83 0.13
N PHE A 274 -31.60 0.30 1.32
CA PHE A 274 -32.85 -0.37 1.68
C PHE A 274 -34.06 0.58 1.72
N ASP A 275 -33.83 1.87 1.93
CA ASP A 275 -34.87 2.94 1.81
C ASP A 275 -35.17 3.31 0.36
N LYS A 276 -34.58 2.60 -0.63
CA LYS A 276 -34.71 2.81 -2.06
C LYS A 276 -33.98 4.05 -2.61
N THR A 277 -33.25 4.78 -1.79
CA THR A 277 -32.32 5.81 -2.29
C THR A 277 -31.13 5.17 -3.02
N ILE A 278 -30.47 5.94 -3.89
CA ILE A 278 -29.31 5.48 -4.64
C ILE A 278 -28.10 6.28 -4.18
N THR A 279 -27.08 5.57 -3.69
CA THR A 279 -25.79 6.13 -3.36
C THR A 279 -24.77 5.80 -4.44
N SER A 280 -24.07 6.82 -4.94
CA SER A 280 -23.00 6.67 -5.92
C SER A 280 -21.63 6.89 -5.24
N ILE A 281 -20.80 5.86 -5.25
CA ILE A 281 -19.48 5.86 -4.60
C ILE A 281 -18.40 5.86 -5.69
N PRO A 282 -17.44 6.81 -5.71
CA PRO A 282 -16.32 6.74 -6.62
C PRO A 282 -15.56 5.41 -6.44
N THR A 283 -15.28 4.68 -7.53
CA THR A 283 -14.72 3.31 -7.47
C THR A 283 -13.40 3.26 -6.70
N TYR A 284 -12.56 4.28 -6.85
CA TYR A 284 -11.28 4.33 -6.12
C TYR A 284 -11.47 4.50 -4.61
N LYS A 285 -12.56 5.17 -4.18
CA LYS A 285 -12.88 5.33 -2.76
C LYS A 285 -13.32 4.03 -2.11
N LEU A 286 -13.96 3.14 -2.86
CA LEU A 286 -14.35 1.83 -2.35
C LEU A 286 -13.13 0.94 -2.04
N VAL A 287 -12.01 1.15 -2.75
CA VAL A 287 -10.75 0.43 -2.50
C VAL A 287 -9.92 1.10 -1.39
N ASP A 288 -10.01 2.44 -1.28
CA ASP A 288 -9.26 3.24 -0.31
C ASP A 288 -9.87 3.20 1.10
N GLU A 289 -11.19 3.02 1.21
CA GLU A 289 -11.94 3.06 2.45
C GLU A 289 -12.46 1.68 2.85
N SER A 290 -12.64 1.47 4.15
CA SER A 290 -13.23 0.23 4.63
C SER A 290 -14.74 0.19 4.43
N PHE A 291 -15.24 -0.94 3.97
CA PHE A 291 -16.66 -1.26 3.88
C PHE A 291 -16.90 -2.70 4.35
N VAL A 292 -18.13 -3.03 4.68
CA VAL A 292 -18.55 -4.39 5.02
C VAL A 292 -19.25 -5.00 3.82
N ASN A 293 -18.81 -6.15 3.36
CA ASN A 293 -19.51 -6.96 2.37
C ASN A 293 -20.23 -8.12 3.06
N TRP A 294 -21.54 -8.19 2.90
CA TRP A 294 -22.39 -9.20 3.54
C TRP A 294 -22.50 -10.50 2.74
N ARG A 295 -21.79 -10.64 1.61
CA ARG A 295 -21.76 -11.86 0.80
C ARG A 295 -21.48 -13.10 1.66
N GLY A 296 -20.49 -13.02 2.56
CA GLY A 296 -20.15 -14.13 3.44
C GLY A 296 -21.29 -14.57 4.35
N MET A 297 -22.18 -13.65 4.78
CA MET A 297 -23.40 -13.99 5.50
C MET A 297 -24.37 -14.74 4.56
N THR A 298 -24.60 -14.22 3.38
CA THR A 298 -25.50 -14.83 2.39
C THR A 298 -25.03 -16.22 1.98
N ASP A 299 -23.72 -16.38 1.71
CA ASP A 299 -23.12 -17.66 1.32
C ASP A 299 -23.16 -18.70 2.45
N SER A 300 -23.07 -18.26 3.72
CA SER A 300 -23.19 -19.15 4.88
C SER A 300 -24.61 -19.66 5.11
N GLY A 301 -25.61 -19.00 4.52
CA GLY A 301 -27.03 -19.30 4.75
C GLY A 301 -27.50 -18.98 6.18
N ALA A 302 -26.70 -18.23 6.95
CA ALA A 302 -26.94 -17.98 8.35
C ALA A 302 -26.79 -16.50 8.72
N ARG A 303 -27.62 -16.00 9.61
CA ARG A 303 -27.54 -14.63 10.11
C ARG A 303 -27.36 -14.61 11.62
N ARG A 304 -26.40 -13.79 12.09
CA ARG A 304 -26.03 -13.75 13.50
C ARG A 304 -27.03 -12.97 14.34
N ILE A 305 -27.49 -13.58 15.44
CA ILE A 305 -28.11 -12.88 16.56
C ILE A 305 -27.02 -12.59 17.59
N LYS A 306 -26.85 -11.32 17.93
CA LYS A 306 -25.96 -10.84 18.99
C LYS A 306 -26.67 -9.72 19.73
N ARG A 307 -27.44 -10.12 20.76
CA ARG A 307 -28.27 -9.20 21.53
C ARG A 307 -28.28 -9.63 23.00
N SER A 308 -28.35 -8.66 23.91
CA SER A 308 -28.32 -8.91 25.35
C SER A 308 -29.64 -8.62 26.02
N LEU A 309 -29.97 -9.43 27.05
CA LEU A 309 -30.91 -9.07 28.08
C LEU A 309 -30.16 -8.36 29.21
N LEU A 310 -30.65 -7.22 29.66
CA LEU A 310 -30.06 -6.47 30.77
C LEU A 310 -30.70 -6.93 32.08
N ILE A 311 -29.92 -7.63 32.90
CA ILE A 311 -30.37 -8.19 34.17
C ILE A 311 -30.04 -7.24 35.32
N ASP A 312 -31.01 -6.96 36.18
CA ASP A 312 -30.81 -6.23 37.42
C ASP A 312 -29.92 -7.00 38.36
N LEU A 313 -28.74 -6.52 38.69
CA LEU A 313 -27.78 -7.13 39.58
C LEU A 313 -28.36 -7.45 40.96
N GLN A 314 -29.29 -6.65 41.48
CA GLN A 314 -29.92 -6.86 42.78
C GLN A 314 -30.87 -8.05 42.76
N SER A 315 -31.32 -8.50 41.60
CA SER A 315 -32.14 -9.70 41.44
C SER A 315 -31.35 -11.02 41.47
N VAL A 316 -29.99 -10.91 41.34
CA VAL A 316 -29.12 -12.11 41.33
C VAL A 316 -28.92 -12.64 42.71
N ARG A 317 -29.30 -13.92 42.93
CA ARG A 317 -29.22 -14.57 44.22
C ARG A 317 -28.95 -16.08 44.09
N PHE A 318 -28.65 -16.70 45.18
CA PHE A 318 -28.62 -18.18 45.25
C PHE A 318 -30.04 -18.76 45.20
N LEU A 319 -30.18 -19.91 44.55
CA LEU A 319 -31.40 -20.70 44.58
C LEU A 319 -31.54 -21.42 45.89
N ASP A 320 -32.79 -21.61 46.33
CA ASP A 320 -33.14 -22.52 47.40
C ASP A 320 -33.42 -23.94 46.88
N ASP A 321 -33.58 -24.91 47.79
CA ASP A 321 -33.76 -26.31 47.41
C ASP A 321 -35.09 -26.56 46.67
N ALA A 322 -36.16 -25.86 47.04
CA ALA A 322 -37.46 -25.96 46.37
C ALA A 322 -37.40 -25.44 44.92
N GLU A 323 -36.67 -24.34 44.69
CA GLU A 323 -36.43 -23.82 43.35
C GLU A 323 -35.58 -24.77 42.52
N ILE A 324 -34.52 -25.34 43.10
CA ILE A 324 -33.66 -26.32 42.42
C ILE A 324 -34.49 -27.57 42.04
N GLU A 325 -35.42 -28.00 42.90
CA GLU A 325 -36.32 -29.10 42.58
C GLU A 325 -37.29 -28.74 41.46
N ARG A 326 -37.96 -27.58 41.58
CA ARG A 326 -38.84 -27.05 40.52
C ARG A 326 -38.15 -26.98 39.17
N PHE A 327 -36.95 -26.44 39.11
CA PHE A 327 -36.17 -26.35 37.85
C PHE A 327 -35.68 -27.72 37.38
N GLY A 328 -35.46 -28.66 38.28
CA GLY A 328 -35.14 -30.06 37.95
C GLY A 328 -36.26 -30.80 37.20
N HIS A 329 -37.50 -30.31 37.27
CA HIS A 329 -38.65 -30.83 36.51
C HIS A 329 -38.83 -30.17 35.15
N LEU A 330 -38.08 -29.07 34.81
CA LEU A 330 -38.10 -28.48 33.51
C LEU A 330 -37.30 -29.32 32.52
N ALA A 331 -37.96 -29.92 31.53
CA ALA A 331 -37.35 -30.84 30.57
C ALA A 331 -36.06 -30.23 29.91
N THR A 332 -36.09 -28.95 29.63
CA THR A 332 -34.97 -28.20 28.98
C THR A 332 -33.67 -28.24 29.81
N ILE A 333 -33.76 -28.20 31.15
CA ILE A 333 -32.60 -28.10 32.06
C ILE A 333 -32.49 -29.22 33.10
N ALA A 334 -33.38 -30.17 33.11
CA ALA A 334 -33.37 -31.28 34.09
C ALA A 334 -32.02 -32.01 34.17
N ALA A 335 -31.46 -32.37 33.02
CA ALA A 335 -30.13 -33.00 32.91
C ALA A 335 -29.00 -32.10 33.44
N TYR A 336 -29.07 -30.78 33.16
CA TYR A 336 -28.11 -29.79 33.69
C TYR A 336 -28.17 -29.70 35.22
N ILE A 337 -29.37 -29.58 35.80
CA ILE A 337 -29.57 -29.52 37.26
C ILE A 337 -29.03 -30.77 37.91
N ALA A 338 -29.36 -31.96 37.38
CA ALA A 338 -28.87 -33.24 37.92
C ALA A 338 -27.34 -33.35 37.88
N GLY A 339 -26.70 -32.90 36.78
CA GLY A 339 -25.24 -32.83 36.65
C GLY A 339 -24.62 -31.85 37.66
N LYS A 340 -25.22 -30.67 37.78
CA LYS A 340 -24.72 -29.63 38.70
C LYS A 340 -24.88 -30.02 40.18
N ARG A 341 -25.93 -30.70 40.55
CA ARG A 341 -26.07 -31.25 41.92
C ARG A 341 -24.87 -32.14 42.27
N LYS A 342 -24.51 -33.09 41.39
CA LYS A 342 -23.35 -33.99 41.60
C LYS A 342 -22.04 -33.23 41.70
N ASP A 343 -21.83 -32.24 40.81
CA ASP A 343 -20.63 -31.39 40.82
C ASP A 343 -20.49 -30.59 42.12
N LEU A 344 -21.62 -30.04 42.61
CA LEU A 344 -21.68 -29.27 43.86
C LEU A 344 -21.47 -30.15 45.09
N GLU A 345 -22.07 -31.35 45.16
CA GLU A 345 -21.86 -32.31 46.23
C GLU A 345 -20.38 -32.67 46.33
N LYS A 346 -19.74 -33.01 45.20
CA LYS A 346 -18.32 -33.35 45.15
C LYS A 346 -17.44 -32.17 45.58
N ALA A 347 -17.70 -30.96 45.06
CA ALA A 347 -16.94 -29.78 45.41
C ALA A 347 -17.09 -29.37 46.88
N ASN A 348 -18.31 -29.47 47.42
CA ASN A 348 -18.59 -29.15 48.82
C ASN A 348 -18.01 -30.18 49.78
N ALA A 349 -17.98 -31.46 49.42
CA ALA A 349 -17.31 -32.51 50.21
C ALA A 349 -15.79 -32.22 50.27
N ALA A 350 -15.16 -31.96 49.15
CA ALA A 350 -13.73 -31.61 49.09
C ALA A 350 -13.40 -30.32 49.90
N ALA A 351 -14.27 -29.31 49.84
CA ALA A 351 -14.11 -28.10 50.65
C ALA A 351 -14.24 -28.38 52.17
N ALA A 352 -15.14 -29.27 52.56
CA ALA A 352 -15.30 -29.68 53.95
C ALA A 352 -14.06 -30.44 54.49
N ASP A 353 -13.51 -31.33 53.69
CA ASP A 353 -12.28 -32.06 54.05
C ASP A 353 -11.08 -31.13 54.18
N THR A 354 -10.91 -30.17 53.23
CA THR A 354 -9.89 -29.13 53.30
C THR A 354 -10.05 -28.26 54.56
N ALA A 355 -11.28 -27.86 54.90
CA ALA A 355 -11.55 -27.05 56.07
C ALA A 355 -11.21 -27.81 57.40
N LYS A 356 -11.51 -29.14 57.48
CA LYS A 356 -11.11 -29.97 58.59
C LYS A 356 -9.59 -30.07 58.72
N GLU A 357 -8.89 -30.27 57.61
CA GLU A 357 -7.42 -30.33 57.61
C GLU A 357 -6.77 -29.01 58.09
N ILE A 358 -7.28 -27.87 57.60
CA ILE A 358 -6.84 -26.54 58.04
C ILE A 358 -7.09 -26.34 59.54
N ALA A 359 -8.29 -26.68 60.03
CA ALA A 359 -8.65 -26.55 61.43
C ALA A 359 -7.73 -27.40 62.32
N THR A 360 -7.47 -28.64 61.91
CA THR A 360 -6.59 -29.59 62.64
C THR A 360 -5.14 -29.07 62.67
N ARG A 361 -4.65 -28.59 61.56
CA ARG A 361 -3.28 -28.03 61.47
C ARG A 361 -3.10 -26.74 62.27
N ALA A 362 -4.12 -25.89 62.30
CA ALA A 362 -4.12 -24.64 63.03
C ALA A 362 -4.47 -24.78 64.53
N GLY A 363 -4.92 -25.94 64.98
CA GLY A 363 -5.36 -26.17 66.36
C GLY A 363 -6.58 -25.36 66.76
N VAL A 364 -7.45 -25.05 65.80
CA VAL A 364 -8.69 -24.26 65.99
C VAL A 364 -9.96 -25.16 65.89
N SER A 365 -11.07 -24.64 66.36
CA SER A 365 -12.38 -25.32 66.19
C SER A 365 -12.70 -25.49 64.71
N PRO A 366 -13.52 -26.54 64.35
CA PRO A 366 -13.89 -26.78 62.95
C PRO A 366 -14.41 -25.48 62.26
N ILE A 367 -13.81 -25.15 61.13
CA ILE A 367 -14.22 -24.03 60.31
C ILE A 367 -15.33 -24.51 59.39
N GLU A 368 -16.43 -23.79 59.33
CA GLU A 368 -17.49 -24.08 58.38
C GLU A 368 -17.07 -23.71 56.98
N PRO A 369 -16.97 -24.67 56.00
CA PRO A 369 -16.55 -24.34 54.67
C PRO A 369 -17.63 -23.56 53.93
N GLN A 370 -17.23 -22.57 53.12
CA GLN A 370 -18.16 -21.87 52.22
C GLN A 370 -18.68 -22.84 51.17
N ARG A 371 -19.96 -23.14 51.21
CA ARG A 371 -20.61 -24.05 50.26
C ARG A 371 -20.84 -23.34 48.91
N ARG A 372 -20.50 -24.02 47.84
CA ARG A 372 -20.91 -23.60 46.49
C ARG A 372 -22.39 -23.91 46.30
N ARG A 373 -23.10 -22.95 45.69
CA ARG A 373 -24.57 -23.05 45.47
C ARG A 373 -24.87 -22.60 44.03
N LEU A 374 -26.01 -23.05 43.49
CA LEU A 374 -26.55 -22.56 42.24
C LEU A 374 -27.08 -21.14 42.40
N THR A 375 -26.89 -20.34 41.37
CA THR A 375 -27.50 -19.01 41.25
C THR A 375 -28.65 -19.05 40.26
N ASN A 376 -29.64 -18.19 40.45
CA ASN A 376 -30.76 -18.03 39.52
C ASN A 376 -30.25 -17.60 38.14
N LEU A 377 -29.29 -16.64 38.05
CA LEU A 377 -28.68 -16.18 36.81
C LEU A 377 -27.92 -17.31 36.08
N GLY A 378 -27.11 -18.10 36.81
CA GLY A 378 -26.37 -19.20 36.20
C GLY A 378 -27.30 -20.29 35.65
N THR A 379 -28.40 -20.53 36.32
CA THR A 379 -29.44 -21.51 35.92
C THR A 379 -30.25 -20.99 34.73
N PHE A 380 -30.62 -19.71 34.73
CA PHE A 380 -31.28 -19.07 33.59
C PHE A 380 -30.38 -19.04 32.36
N ARG A 381 -29.09 -18.74 32.51
CA ARG A 381 -28.11 -18.79 31.39
C ARG A 381 -28.08 -20.20 30.77
N ALA A 382 -28.05 -21.24 31.59
CA ALA A 382 -28.06 -22.60 31.09
C ALA A 382 -29.41 -22.99 30.45
N TYR A 383 -30.51 -22.45 30.94
CA TYR A 383 -31.82 -22.58 30.32
C TYR A 383 -31.83 -21.94 28.93
N ALA A 384 -31.42 -20.68 28.82
CA ALA A 384 -31.40 -19.95 27.57
C ALA A 384 -30.52 -20.65 26.51
N GLU A 385 -29.34 -21.14 26.90
CA GLU A 385 -28.46 -21.91 26.03
C GLU A 385 -29.11 -23.15 25.46
N ARG A 386 -29.76 -23.96 26.32
CA ARG A 386 -30.45 -25.19 25.90
C ARG A 386 -31.72 -24.94 25.12
N TYR A 387 -32.42 -23.86 25.44
CA TYR A 387 -33.56 -23.40 24.66
C TYR A 387 -33.15 -23.08 23.20
N LEU A 388 -32.02 -22.38 23.00
CA LEU A 388 -31.49 -22.10 21.68
C LEU A 388 -31.08 -23.37 20.92
N VAL A 389 -30.41 -24.32 21.61
CA VAL A 389 -30.01 -25.62 21.01
C VAL A 389 -31.24 -26.47 20.61
N ALA A 390 -32.34 -26.37 21.31
CA ALA A 390 -33.55 -27.13 21.00
C ALA A 390 -34.37 -26.56 19.84
N ARG A 391 -33.99 -25.40 19.30
CA ARG A 391 -34.70 -24.73 18.21
C ARG A 391 -34.19 -25.17 16.85
N GLU A 392 -35.09 -25.56 15.94
CA GLU A 392 -34.75 -25.96 14.56
C GLU A 392 -34.30 -24.81 13.68
N ASP A 393 -34.66 -23.56 14.04
CA ASP A 393 -34.31 -22.34 13.30
C ASP A 393 -32.96 -21.73 13.71
N ILE A 394 -32.24 -22.38 14.64
CA ILE A 394 -30.90 -22.02 15.11
C ILE A 394 -29.87 -23.06 14.65
N ARG A 395 -28.76 -22.60 14.12
CA ARG A 395 -27.66 -23.44 13.64
C ARG A 395 -26.79 -23.96 14.78
N GLU A 396 -26.78 -25.27 14.98
CA GLU A 396 -25.92 -25.91 15.98
C GLU A 396 -24.46 -26.07 15.54
N ASP A 397 -24.21 -26.12 14.24
CA ASP A 397 -22.88 -26.26 13.64
C ASP A 397 -22.06 -24.94 13.67
N MET A 398 -22.70 -23.85 14.07
CA MET A 398 -22.06 -22.53 14.26
C MET A 398 -21.94 -22.19 15.75
N THR A 399 -21.15 -21.15 16.05
CA THR A 399 -20.96 -20.68 17.42
C THR A 399 -22.30 -20.35 18.08
N LEU A 400 -22.65 -21.10 19.14
CA LEU A 400 -23.80 -20.84 19.96
C LEU A 400 -23.34 -20.70 21.41
N MET A 401 -23.65 -19.59 22.04
CA MET A 401 -23.36 -19.37 23.47
C MET A 401 -24.32 -18.35 24.09
N VAL A 402 -24.53 -18.48 25.38
CA VAL A 402 -25.14 -17.44 26.22
C VAL A 402 -24.11 -17.05 27.29
N ARG A 403 -23.65 -15.80 27.26
CA ARG A 403 -22.56 -15.30 28.10
C ARG A 403 -22.92 -14.05 28.88
N GLN A 404 -22.31 -13.90 30.03
CA GLN A 404 -22.35 -12.65 30.78
C GLN A 404 -21.23 -11.72 30.29
N LEU A 405 -21.56 -10.48 30.00
CA LEU A 405 -20.58 -9.44 29.75
C LEU A 405 -20.25 -8.70 31.05
N ALA A 406 -19.31 -7.74 30.98
CA ALA A 406 -19.03 -6.91 32.15
C ALA A 406 -20.27 -6.11 32.57
N PRO A 407 -20.55 -6.00 33.89
CA PRO A 407 -21.63 -5.16 34.37
C PRO A 407 -21.48 -3.72 33.93
N THR A 408 -22.60 -3.07 33.62
CA THR A 408 -22.68 -1.66 33.27
C THR A 408 -23.56 -0.90 34.24
N SER A 409 -23.68 0.42 34.11
CA SER A 409 -24.68 1.22 34.86
C SER A 409 -26.12 0.75 34.60
N ASP A 410 -26.36 0.20 33.43
CA ASP A 410 -27.70 -0.26 32.98
C ASP A 410 -27.98 -1.71 33.34
N GLY A 411 -27.12 -2.36 34.12
CA GLY A 411 -27.27 -3.74 34.57
C GLY A 411 -26.22 -4.69 34.00
N LEU A 412 -26.47 -5.98 34.19
CA LEU A 412 -25.62 -7.06 33.71
C LEU A 412 -26.13 -7.58 32.37
N PRO A 413 -25.38 -7.37 31.27
CA PRO A 413 -25.79 -7.89 29.98
C PRO A 413 -25.59 -9.42 29.92
N LEU A 414 -26.67 -10.14 29.69
CA LEU A 414 -26.65 -11.56 29.33
C LEU A 414 -26.80 -11.67 27.82
N GLU A 415 -25.68 -11.81 27.10
CA GLU A 415 -25.63 -11.81 25.65
C GLU A 415 -25.95 -13.20 25.08
N LEU A 416 -26.92 -13.23 24.17
CA LEU A 416 -27.18 -14.35 23.30
C LEU A 416 -26.34 -14.16 22.02
N TYR A 417 -25.58 -15.19 21.71
CA TYR A 417 -24.75 -15.21 20.47
C TYR A 417 -25.04 -16.54 19.75
N CYS A 418 -25.78 -16.47 18.67
CA CYS A 418 -26.15 -17.64 17.87
C CYS A 418 -26.38 -17.22 16.40
N PHE A 419 -26.63 -18.21 15.55
CA PHE A 419 -26.90 -17.98 14.12
C PHE A 419 -28.23 -18.65 13.77
N THR A 420 -29.09 -17.92 13.04
CA THR A 420 -30.30 -18.48 12.45
C THR A 420 -29.96 -19.29 11.21
N ASN A 421 -30.84 -20.20 10.79
CA ASN A 421 -30.71 -20.99 9.56
C ASN A 421 -31.23 -20.27 8.31
N THR A 422 -31.46 -18.96 8.40
CA THR A 422 -31.97 -18.13 7.30
C THR A 422 -31.26 -16.78 7.27
N THR A 423 -31.06 -16.25 6.06
CA THR A 423 -30.60 -14.89 5.81
C THR A 423 -31.72 -13.93 5.46
N ASN A 424 -32.94 -14.43 5.25
CA ASN A 424 -34.11 -13.59 4.99
C ASN A 424 -34.38 -12.67 6.17
N TRP A 425 -34.43 -11.38 5.94
CA TRP A 425 -34.53 -10.38 7.00
C TRP A 425 -35.81 -10.51 7.82
N VAL A 426 -36.97 -10.64 7.15
CA VAL A 426 -38.25 -10.73 7.86
C VAL A 426 -38.34 -11.98 8.74
N ALA A 427 -37.89 -13.12 8.19
CA ALA A 427 -37.85 -14.36 8.95
C ALA A 427 -36.86 -14.28 10.14
N TYR A 428 -35.69 -13.68 9.91
CA TYR A 428 -34.69 -13.45 10.98
C TYR A 428 -35.25 -12.59 12.11
N GLU A 429 -35.91 -11.48 11.80
CA GLU A 429 -36.53 -10.62 12.84
C GLU A 429 -37.63 -11.35 13.61
N GLY A 430 -38.44 -12.18 12.94
CA GLY A 430 -39.43 -13.03 13.58
C GLY A 430 -38.79 -14.00 14.56
N ILE A 431 -37.76 -14.75 14.11
CA ILE A 431 -37.05 -15.70 14.97
C ILE A 431 -36.41 -14.97 16.17
N GLN A 432 -35.77 -13.84 15.93
CA GLN A 432 -35.17 -13.06 17.01
C GLN A 432 -36.21 -12.56 18.01
N SER A 433 -37.34 -12.07 17.55
CA SER A 433 -38.43 -11.60 18.41
C SER A 433 -38.98 -12.74 19.27
N ASP A 434 -39.30 -13.90 18.69
CA ASP A 434 -39.81 -15.05 19.42
C ASP A 434 -38.83 -15.52 20.50
N ILE A 435 -37.55 -15.53 20.23
CA ILE A 435 -36.51 -15.90 21.20
C ILE A 435 -36.52 -14.92 22.39
N PHE A 436 -36.52 -13.61 22.10
CA PHE A 436 -36.44 -12.59 23.14
C PHE A 436 -37.74 -12.50 23.95
N ASP A 437 -38.91 -12.60 23.31
CA ASP A 437 -40.20 -12.61 23.97
C ASP A 437 -40.28 -13.78 25.00
N HIS A 438 -39.88 -14.98 24.57
CA HIS A 438 -39.86 -16.12 25.44
C HIS A 438 -38.88 -15.95 26.62
N LEU A 439 -37.66 -15.52 26.37
CA LEU A 439 -36.64 -15.38 27.41
C LEU A 439 -36.91 -14.21 28.36
N ILE A 440 -37.52 -13.13 27.87
CA ILE A 440 -38.00 -12.02 28.72
C ILE A 440 -39.06 -12.52 29.71
N ALA A 441 -40.06 -13.28 29.23
CA ALA A 441 -41.08 -13.85 30.08
C ALA A 441 -40.49 -14.85 31.08
N MET A 442 -39.60 -15.73 30.61
CA MET A 442 -38.97 -16.76 31.48
C MET A 442 -38.03 -16.18 32.53
N ALA A 443 -37.41 -14.99 32.31
CA ALA A 443 -36.53 -14.38 33.31
C ALA A 443 -37.24 -14.23 34.70
N GLY A 444 -38.52 -13.85 34.69
CA GLY A 444 -39.35 -13.73 35.86
C GLY A 444 -39.52 -15.06 36.64
N GLU A 445 -39.66 -16.19 35.91
CA GLU A 445 -39.76 -17.52 36.50
C GLU A 445 -38.49 -17.92 37.26
N PHE A 446 -37.34 -17.41 36.85
CA PHE A 446 -36.06 -17.58 37.55
C PHE A 446 -35.81 -16.51 38.62
N GLY A 447 -36.82 -15.66 38.93
CA GLY A 447 -36.70 -14.59 39.91
C GLY A 447 -35.69 -13.50 39.49
N LEU A 448 -35.46 -13.36 38.19
CA LEU A 448 -34.62 -12.29 37.59
C LEU A 448 -35.49 -11.12 37.16
N ARG A 449 -35.04 -9.93 37.44
CA ARG A 449 -35.63 -8.70 36.93
C ARG A 449 -34.80 -8.16 35.77
N LEU A 450 -35.47 -7.72 34.72
CA LEU A 450 -34.85 -7.01 33.62
C LEU A 450 -34.82 -5.50 33.94
N VAL A 451 -33.75 -4.84 33.57
CA VAL A 451 -33.61 -3.41 33.80
C VAL A 451 -34.44 -2.64 32.77
N GLN A 452 -35.25 -1.73 33.26
CA GLN A 452 -35.90 -0.70 32.47
C GLN A 452 -35.41 0.67 32.99
N ASN A 453 -34.84 1.48 32.12
CA ASN A 453 -34.51 2.85 32.48
C ASN A 453 -35.80 3.66 32.53
N PHE A 454 -36.24 4.04 33.74
CA PHE A 454 -37.28 5.03 33.87
C PHE A 454 -36.63 6.40 33.98
N GLU A 455 -36.97 7.29 33.09
CA GLU A 455 -36.63 8.70 33.21
C GLU A 455 -37.59 9.29 34.25
N TYR A 456 -37.09 9.55 35.47
CA TYR A 456 -37.83 10.26 36.49
C TYR A 456 -37.54 11.74 36.37
N ASP A 457 -38.58 12.54 36.14
CA ASP A 457 -38.49 13.97 36.34
C ASP A 457 -38.28 14.21 37.86
N VAL A 458 -37.05 14.56 38.24
CA VAL A 458 -36.75 14.86 39.65
C VAL A 458 -37.28 16.28 39.93
N PRO A 459 -38.36 16.42 40.70
CA PRO A 459 -38.84 17.74 41.04
C PRO A 459 -37.76 18.49 41.77
N SER A 460 -37.57 19.76 41.43
CA SER A 460 -36.71 20.64 42.26
C SER A 460 -37.13 20.55 43.72
N LEU A 461 -36.19 20.40 44.63
CA LEU A 461 -36.35 20.18 46.06
C LEU A 461 -37.24 21.22 46.77
N ASP A 462 -37.79 22.21 46.06
CA ASP A 462 -38.54 23.38 46.59
C ASP A 462 -40.06 23.25 46.48
N THR A 463 -40.64 22.21 45.88
CA THR A 463 -42.08 22.25 45.60
C THR A 463 -42.94 21.20 46.30
N GLY A 464 -42.41 20.27 47.08
CA GLY A 464 -43.19 19.29 47.85
C GLY A 464 -44.21 18.46 46.99
N ARG A 465 -44.04 18.42 45.67
CA ARG A 465 -44.92 17.65 44.78
C ARG A 465 -44.40 16.21 44.64
N PRO A 466 -45.32 15.23 44.70
CA PRO A 466 -44.96 13.84 44.46
C PRO A 466 -44.44 13.60 43.06
N LEU A 467 -43.48 12.70 42.90
CA LEU A 467 -42.91 12.24 41.62
C LEU A 467 -44.04 11.74 40.70
N ARG A 468 -44.18 12.36 39.52
CA ARG A 468 -45.01 11.87 38.44
C ARG A 468 -44.14 11.15 37.41
N PRO A 469 -44.57 10.01 36.86
CA PRO A 469 -43.86 9.42 35.73
C PRO A 469 -43.99 10.33 34.50
N ALA A 470 -42.93 10.39 33.72
CA ALA A 470 -42.73 11.31 32.56
C ALA A 470 -43.65 11.03 31.34
N ALA A 471 -44.74 10.29 31.49
CA ALA A 471 -45.58 9.86 30.37
C ALA A 471 -46.57 10.90 29.83
N ASP A 472 -46.70 12.09 30.47
CA ASP A 472 -47.76 13.07 30.06
C ASP A 472 -47.27 14.40 29.48
N ALA A 473 -45.98 14.50 29.07
CA ALA A 473 -45.46 15.74 28.51
C ALA A 473 -45.44 15.80 26.96
N GLY A 474 -46.43 15.17 26.31
CA GLY A 474 -46.40 15.05 24.85
C GLY A 474 -47.73 15.25 24.14
N ALA A 475 -48.64 16.09 24.64
CA ALA A 475 -49.86 16.39 23.91
C ALA A 475 -50.39 17.80 24.19
N ASP A 476 -49.64 18.83 23.83
CA ASP A 476 -50.21 20.15 23.60
C ASP A 476 -49.19 20.98 22.79
N GLY A 477 -49.53 21.21 21.52
CA GLY A 477 -48.91 22.29 20.75
C GLY A 477 -48.41 21.98 19.38
N VAL A 478 -49.27 21.67 18.42
CA VAL A 478 -49.10 22.14 17.04
C VAL A 478 -50.46 22.64 16.56
N SER A 479 -50.60 23.93 16.49
CA SER A 479 -51.52 24.65 15.62
C SER A 479 -50.75 25.23 14.45
#